data_97a96d961e9ef7850065907898123b44
#
_entry.id   97a96d961e9ef7850065907898123b44
#
_cell.length_a   1.000
_cell.length_b   1.000
_cell.length_c   1.000
_cell.angle_alpha   90.00
_cell.angle_beta   90.00
_cell.angle_gamma   90.00
#
_symmetry.space_group_name_H-M   'P 1'
#
loop_
_entity.id
_entity.type
_entity.pdbx_description
1 polymer ?
#
loop_
_entity_poly.entity_id
_entity_poly.type
_entity_poly.pdbx_seq_one_letter_code
_entity_poly.pdbx_strand_id
1 'polypeptide(L)'
;LKVKIMRKILLGLILLVALISCKAQPQYYQDKITSHKEVAKLYIAEGRYTEALKELEQAKKTIECDAETYNLLATVYMAKKEYEKAEEALNEALKRDPNYSEAYTNYGTLRMLQGRYQEAIQYFERALENPLYLNAHLALTNMGWAYYQLGDKEKAVNTLYSAIRENARASKALIYLALIHLNEGDLNSAEFYLKRVLKYDRGSLEARYYLGEVFFRQGKLNLAKEIWNSVIQLNPGSEWGNLAEDRLYFLQKLESPK
;
A
#
# COMPACT_ATOMS: atom_id res chain seq x y z
N LEU A 1 4.07 -38.31 -58.95
CA LEU A 1 3.62 -38.74 -57.58
C LEU A 1 4.48 -38.06 -56.50
N LYS A 2 5.81 -38.12 -56.56
CA LYS A 2 6.77 -37.57 -55.58
C LYS A 2 6.58 -36.08 -55.35
N VAL A 3 6.36 -35.24 -56.38
CA VAL A 3 6.16 -33.80 -56.26
C VAL A 3 4.86 -33.40 -55.53
N LYS A 4 3.77 -34.17 -55.71
CA LYS A 4 2.49 -33.97 -54.99
C LYS A 4 2.62 -34.34 -53.53
N ILE A 5 3.40 -35.34 -53.17
CA ILE A 5 3.65 -35.74 -51.77
C ILE A 5 4.52 -34.70 -51.08
N MET A 6 5.61 -34.22 -51.71
CA MET A 6 6.45 -33.15 -51.16
C MET A 6 5.67 -31.85 -50.91
N ARG A 7 4.78 -31.43 -51.83
CA ARG A 7 3.91 -30.27 -51.62
C ARG A 7 2.97 -30.39 -50.45
N LYS A 8 2.40 -31.58 -50.20
CA LYS A 8 1.53 -31.84 -49.03
C LYS A 8 2.31 -31.83 -47.75
N ILE A 9 3.53 -32.38 -47.71
CA ILE A 9 4.43 -32.32 -46.53
C ILE A 9 4.84 -30.90 -46.22
N LEU A 10 5.21 -30.10 -47.26
CA LEU A 10 5.58 -28.69 -47.07
C LEU A 10 4.42 -27.83 -46.59
N LEU A 11 3.21 -28.03 -47.10
CA LEU A 11 2.00 -27.35 -46.64
C LEU A 11 1.65 -27.76 -45.17
N GLY A 12 1.83 -29.03 -44.80
CA GLY A 12 1.66 -29.50 -43.43
C GLY A 12 2.66 -28.89 -42.44
N LEU A 13 3.94 -28.75 -42.87
CA LEU A 13 4.97 -28.09 -42.06
C LEU A 13 4.71 -26.58 -41.90
N ILE A 14 4.26 -25.89 -42.95
CA ILE A 14 3.91 -24.45 -42.87
C ILE A 14 2.72 -24.23 -41.97
N LEU A 15 1.71 -25.09 -42.04
CA LEU A 15 0.54 -25.06 -41.10
C LEU A 15 0.95 -25.33 -39.64
N LEU A 16 1.87 -26.28 -39.44
CA LEU A 16 2.38 -26.61 -38.09
C LEU A 16 3.18 -25.42 -37.49
N VAL A 17 4.04 -24.81 -38.30
CA VAL A 17 4.80 -23.62 -37.88
C VAL A 17 3.87 -22.41 -37.59
N ALA A 18 2.82 -22.22 -38.40
CA ALA A 18 1.82 -21.19 -38.17
C ALA A 18 1.02 -21.42 -36.87
N LEU A 19 0.65 -22.68 -36.57
CA LEU A 19 -0.04 -23.04 -35.34
C LEU A 19 0.85 -22.88 -34.09
N ILE A 20 2.15 -23.16 -34.20
CA ILE A 20 3.11 -22.97 -33.11
C ILE A 20 3.36 -21.47 -32.89
N SER A 21 3.48 -20.66 -33.94
CA SER A 21 3.67 -19.22 -33.81
C SER A 21 2.45 -18.51 -33.23
N CYS A 22 1.22 -18.96 -33.56
CA CYS A 22 -0.01 -18.43 -32.94
C CYS A 22 -0.15 -18.77 -31.44
N LYS A 23 0.41 -19.90 -30.97
CA LYS A 23 0.40 -20.25 -29.54
C LYS A 23 1.51 -19.55 -28.74
N ALA A 24 2.60 -19.17 -29.37
CA ALA A 24 3.73 -18.50 -28.71
C ALA A 24 3.51 -17.00 -28.46
N GLN A 25 2.66 -16.34 -29.27
CA GLN A 25 2.40 -14.91 -29.14
C GLN A 25 1.73 -14.51 -27.82
N PRO A 26 0.68 -15.21 -27.32
CA PRO A 26 0.06 -14.86 -26.05
C PRO A 26 1.05 -14.94 -24.87
N GLN A 27 1.87 -15.98 -24.81
CA GLN A 27 2.86 -16.15 -23.74
C GLN A 27 3.92 -15.02 -23.76
N TYR A 28 4.43 -14.65 -24.90
CA TYR A 28 5.39 -13.54 -25.01
C TYR A 28 4.82 -12.22 -24.50
N TYR A 29 3.54 -11.92 -24.80
CA TYR A 29 2.90 -10.71 -24.29
C TYR A 29 2.67 -10.79 -22.79
N GLN A 30 2.28 -11.94 -22.24
CA GLN A 30 2.13 -12.14 -20.80
C GLN A 30 3.46 -11.98 -20.05
N ASP A 31 4.54 -12.56 -20.55
CA ASP A 31 5.87 -12.44 -19.96
C ASP A 31 6.33 -10.96 -19.96
N LYS A 32 6.03 -10.22 -21.03
CA LYS A 32 6.33 -8.79 -21.12
C LYS A 32 5.53 -7.94 -20.15
N ILE A 33 4.22 -8.19 -20.01
CA ILE A 33 3.35 -7.53 -19.03
C ILE A 33 3.87 -7.80 -17.62
N THR A 34 4.16 -9.05 -17.31
CA THR A 34 4.68 -9.46 -16.00
C THR A 34 6.00 -8.75 -15.69
N SER A 35 6.92 -8.68 -16.65
CA SER A 35 8.20 -7.97 -16.48
C SER A 35 8.01 -6.48 -16.16
N HIS A 36 7.17 -5.77 -16.90
CA HIS A 36 6.87 -4.36 -16.64
C HIS A 36 6.17 -4.15 -15.29
N LYS A 37 5.25 -5.04 -14.91
CA LYS A 37 4.59 -4.97 -13.60
C LYS A 37 5.57 -5.15 -12.44
N GLU A 38 6.46 -6.14 -12.51
CA GLU A 38 7.43 -6.37 -11.42
C GLU A 38 8.39 -5.18 -11.28
N VAL A 39 8.87 -4.60 -12.38
CA VAL A 39 9.69 -3.39 -12.34
C VAL A 39 8.90 -2.21 -11.77
N ALA A 40 7.63 -2.06 -12.15
CA ALA A 40 6.76 -1.01 -11.61
C ALA A 40 6.53 -1.16 -10.10
N LYS A 41 6.33 -2.39 -9.61
CA LYS A 41 6.20 -2.66 -8.15
C LYS A 41 7.45 -2.23 -7.38
N LEU A 42 8.65 -2.47 -7.92
CA LEU A 42 9.90 -2.00 -7.33
C LEU A 42 9.93 -0.47 -7.27
N TYR A 43 9.61 0.21 -8.35
CA TYR A 43 9.57 1.68 -8.38
C TYR A 43 8.51 2.25 -7.43
N ILE A 44 7.35 1.60 -7.29
CA ILE A 44 6.32 2.00 -6.31
C ILE A 44 6.87 1.88 -4.88
N ALA A 45 7.55 0.77 -4.56
CA ALA A 45 8.14 0.54 -3.25
C ALA A 45 9.25 1.57 -2.90
N GLU A 46 9.97 2.08 -3.93
CA GLU A 46 10.97 3.13 -3.81
C GLU A 46 10.37 4.56 -3.83
N GLY A 47 9.05 4.72 -3.99
CA GLY A 47 8.38 6.02 -4.14
C GLY A 47 8.65 6.70 -5.50
N ARG A 48 9.19 6.00 -6.47
CA ARG A 48 9.53 6.48 -7.82
C ARG A 48 8.34 6.36 -8.76
N TYR A 49 7.28 7.11 -8.44
CA TYR A 49 5.99 6.98 -9.12
C TYR A 49 5.99 7.36 -10.60
N THR A 50 6.89 8.24 -11.03
CA THR A 50 7.00 8.62 -12.46
C THR A 50 7.56 7.47 -13.31
N GLU A 51 8.57 6.77 -12.79
CA GLU A 51 9.16 5.60 -13.44
C GLU A 51 8.19 4.42 -13.42
N ALA A 52 7.51 4.20 -12.28
CA ALA A 52 6.46 3.18 -12.18
C ALA A 52 5.36 3.40 -13.25
N LEU A 53 4.91 4.66 -13.43
CA LEU A 53 3.90 5.00 -14.42
C LEU A 53 4.36 4.66 -15.84
N LYS A 54 5.63 4.94 -16.18
CA LYS A 54 6.19 4.62 -17.51
C LYS A 54 6.14 3.11 -17.79
N GLU A 55 6.52 2.30 -16.80
CA GLU A 55 6.49 0.84 -16.94
C GLU A 55 5.05 0.32 -17.08
N LEU A 56 4.11 0.81 -16.26
CA LEU A 56 2.72 0.40 -16.33
C LEU A 56 2.04 0.81 -17.63
N GLU A 57 2.39 1.97 -18.20
CA GLU A 57 1.89 2.39 -19.52
C GLU A 57 2.46 1.52 -20.65
N GLN A 58 3.66 0.92 -20.49
CA GLN A 58 4.14 -0.09 -21.44
C GLN A 58 3.36 -1.41 -21.29
N ALA A 59 3.10 -1.85 -20.05
CA ALA A 59 2.27 -3.02 -19.82
C ALA A 59 0.85 -2.85 -20.42
N LYS A 60 0.25 -1.67 -20.25
CA LYS A 60 -1.08 -1.33 -20.77
C LYS A 60 -1.20 -1.36 -22.30
N LYS A 61 -0.12 -1.13 -23.03
CA LYS A 61 -0.11 -1.20 -24.52
C LYS A 61 -0.28 -2.61 -25.06
N THR A 62 -0.18 -3.62 -24.24
CA THR A 62 -0.41 -5.00 -24.64
C THR A 62 -1.91 -5.31 -24.70
N ILE A 63 -2.32 -6.21 -25.60
CA ILE A 63 -3.74 -6.51 -25.89
C ILE A 63 -4.46 -7.13 -24.67
N GLU A 64 -3.73 -7.77 -23.77
CA GLU A 64 -4.25 -8.54 -22.63
C GLU A 64 -3.90 -7.91 -21.28
N CYS A 65 -3.97 -6.58 -21.17
CA CYS A 65 -3.73 -5.88 -19.91
C CYS A 65 -4.70 -6.36 -18.82
N ASP A 66 -4.18 -6.86 -17.70
CA ASP A 66 -4.92 -7.49 -16.62
C ASP A 66 -5.42 -6.49 -15.55
N ALA A 67 -6.27 -6.98 -14.64
CA ALA A 67 -6.80 -6.19 -13.53
C ALA A 67 -5.69 -5.64 -12.62
N GLU A 68 -4.63 -6.42 -12.39
CA GLU A 68 -3.50 -6.04 -11.54
C GLU A 68 -2.77 -4.80 -12.09
N THR A 69 -2.54 -4.74 -13.41
CA THR A 69 -1.89 -3.58 -14.05
C THR A 69 -2.68 -2.29 -13.79
N TYR A 70 -4.00 -2.33 -13.93
CA TYR A 70 -4.85 -1.17 -13.67
C TYR A 70 -4.90 -0.81 -12.17
N ASN A 71 -4.88 -1.79 -11.30
CA ASN A 71 -4.80 -1.57 -9.86
C ASN A 71 -3.47 -0.92 -9.45
N LEU A 72 -2.35 -1.31 -10.06
CA LEU A 72 -1.06 -0.64 -9.85
C LEU A 72 -1.05 0.79 -10.40
N LEU A 73 -1.66 1.03 -11.57
CA LEU A 73 -1.86 2.39 -12.10
C LEU A 73 -2.63 3.26 -11.12
N ALA A 74 -3.72 2.74 -10.54
CA ALA A 74 -4.50 3.46 -9.54
C ALA A 74 -3.64 3.82 -8.31
N THR A 75 -2.81 2.88 -7.83
CA THR A 75 -1.88 3.14 -6.72
C THR A 75 -0.93 4.30 -7.05
N VAL A 76 -0.37 4.31 -8.25
CA VAL A 76 0.53 5.40 -8.70
C VAL A 76 -0.21 6.72 -8.82
N TYR A 77 -1.42 6.74 -9.40
CA TYR A 77 -2.22 7.95 -9.52
C TYR A 77 -2.66 8.50 -8.15
N MET A 78 -3.03 7.64 -7.20
CA MET A 78 -3.32 8.07 -5.82
C MET A 78 -2.11 8.74 -5.17
N ALA A 79 -0.92 8.16 -5.30
CA ALA A 79 0.32 8.73 -4.77
C ALA A 79 0.66 10.09 -5.41
N LYS A 80 0.31 10.29 -6.69
CA LYS A 80 0.43 11.56 -7.41
C LYS A 80 -0.73 12.52 -7.15
N LYS A 81 -1.72 12.14 -6.33
CA LYS A 81 -2.96 12.88 -6.05
C LYS A 81 -3.84 13.13 -7.30
N GLU A 82 -3.68 12.32 -8.33
CA GLU A 82 -4.48 12.34 -9.56
C GLU A 82 -5.71 11.43 -9.37
N TYR A 83 -6.63 11.82 -8.46
CA TYR A 83 -7.70 10.94 -7.95
C TYR A 83 -8.71 10.51 -9.01
N GLU A 84 -9.02 11.34 -9.99
CA GLU A 84 -9.91 11.01 -11.09
C GLU A 84 -9.33 9.87 -11.95
N LYS A 85 -8.04 9.95 -12.27
CA LYS A 85 -7.35 8.87 -13.02
C LYS A 85 -7.24 7.59 -12.20
N ALA A 86 -7.05 7.71 -10.88
CA ALA A 86 -7.04 6.55 -10.00
C ALA A 86 -8.40 5.84 -10.03
N GLU A 87 -9.50 6.58 -9.99
CA GLU A 87 -10.85 6.04 -10.07
C GLU A 87 -11.13 5.36 -11.42
N GLU A 88 -10.74 5.98 -12.53
CA GLU A 88 -10.84 5.39 -13.86
C GLU A 88 -10.05 4.06 -13.94
N ALA A 89 -8.84 4.03 -13.40
CA ALA A 89 -8.02 2.83 -13.39
C ALA A 89 -8.64 1.72 -12.52
N LEU A 90 -9.20 2.04 -11.35
CA LEU A 90 -9.90 1.07 -10.51
C LEU A 90 -11.16 0.51 -11.19
N ASN A 91 -11.91 1.35 -11.88
CA ASN A 91 -13.06 0.89 -12.67
C ASN A 91 -12.63 -0.09 -13.77
N GLU A 92 -11.53 0.20 -14.46
CA GLU A 92 -10.99 -0.72 -15.46
C GLU A 92 -10.47 -2.03 -14.85
N ALA A 93 -9.88 -2.00 -13.64
CA ALA A 93 -9.48 -3.20 -12.92
C ALA A 93 -10.71 -4.08 -12.60
N LEU A 94 -11.75 -3.50 -12.00
CA LEU A 94 -12.97 -4.22 -11.61
C LEU A 94 -13.82 -4.67 -12.82
N LYS A 95 -13.71 -4.00 -13.95
CA LYS A 95 -14.33 -4.46 -15.20
C LYS A 95 -13.69 -5.75 -15.72
N ARG A 96 -12.38 -5.94 -15.48
CA ARG A 96 -11.63 -7.14 -15.87
C ARG A 96 -11.79 -8.27 -14.89
N ASP A 97 -11.76 -7.96 -13.60
CA ASP A 97 -12.02 -8.90 -12.52
C ASP A 97 -12.96 -8.26 -11.49
N PRO A 98 -14.27 -8.54 -11.57
CA PRO A 98 -15.26 -8.00 -10.63
C PRO A 98 -15.07 -8.45 -9.17
N ASN A 99 -14.24 -9.46 -8.92
CA ASN A 99 -13.98 -9.98 -7.58
C ASN A 99 -12.56 -9.64 -7.07
N TYR A 100 -11.88 -8.72 -7.73
CA TYR A 100 -10.50 -8.37 -7.38
C TYR A 100 -10.44 -7.55 -6.08
N SER A 101 -10.16 -8.23 -4.96
CA SER A 101 -10.17 -7.66 -3.60
C SER A 101 -9.18 -6.50 -3.42
N GLU A 102 -8.01 -6.55 -4.07
CA GLU A 102 -7.02 -5.48 -4.04
C GLU A 102 -7.57 -4.18 -4.66
N ALA A 103 -8.33 -4.28 -5.74
CA ALA A 103 -8.95 -3.10 -6.36
C ALA A 103 -10.02 -2.49 -5.45
N TYR A 104 -10.83 -3.29 -4.77
CA TYR A 104 -11.77 -2.80 -3.76
C TYR A 104 -11.04 -2.14 -2.58
N THR A 105 -9.94 -2.73 -2.09
CA THR A 105 -9.11 -2.14 -1.03
C THR A 105 -8.54 -0.79 -1.46
N ASN A 106 -8.04 -0.68 -2.69
CA ASN A 106 -7.54 0.57 -3.24
C ASN A 106 -8.67 1.59 -3.47
N TYR A 107 -9.86 1.15 -3.85
CA TYR A 107 -11.03 2.02 -3.95
C TYR A 107 -11.42 2.62 -2.59
N GLY A 108 -11.45 1.79 -1.55
CA GLY A 108 -11.65 2.25 -0.18
C GLY A 108 -10.58 3.26 0.25
N THR A 109 -9.32 2.99 -0.08
CA THR A 109 -8.20 3.90 0.19
C THR A 109 -8.37 5.24 -0.57
N LEU A 110 -8.78 5.21 -1.83
CA LEU A 110 -9.09 6.42 -2.60
C LEU A 110 -10.20 7.25 -1.93
N ARG A 111 -11.28 6.61 -1.47
CA ARG A 111 -12.37 7.29 -0.74
C ARG A 111 -11.87 7.89 0.59
N MET A 112 -10.98 7.20 1.31
CA MET A 112 -10.35 7.77 2.51
C MET A 112 -9.53 9.02 2.20
N LEU A 113 -8.72 9.00 1.14
CA LEU A 113 -7.93 10.19 0.71
C LEU A 113 -8.82 11.38 0.33
N GLN A 114 -10.06 11.12 -0.08
CA GLN A 114 -11.08 12.12 -0.36
C GLN A 114 -11.91 12.52 0.89
N GLY A 115 -11.62 11.95 2.07
CA GLY A 115 -12.40 12.18 3.31
C GLY A 115 -13.76 11.46 3.34
N ARG A 116 -14.05 10.60 2.38
CA ARG A 116 -15.34 9.89 2.20
C ARG A 116 -15.32 8.57 2.96
N TYR A 117 -15.16 8.62 4.29
CA TYR A 117 -14.88 7.45 5.14
C TYR A 117 -16.02 6.42 5.13
N GLN A 118 -17.28 6.84 5.07
CA GLN A 118 -18.41 5.90 5.03
C GLN A 118 -18.41 5.05 3.75
N GLU A 119 -18.09 5.66 2.61
CA GLU A 119 -17.96 4.94 1.35
C GLU A 119 -16.71 4.04 1.34
N ALA A 120 -15.63 4.51 1.93
CA ALA A 120 -14.41 3.70 2.07
C ALA A 120 -14.69 2.38 2.79
N ILE A 121 -15.48 2.41 3.88
CA ILE A 121 -15.86 1.20 4.63
C ILE A 121 -16.61 0.22 3.73
N GLN A 122 -17.56 0.68 2.91
CA GLN A 122 -18.30 -0.18 1.99
C GLN A 122 -17.37 -0.91 1.00
N TYR A 123 -16.36 -0.21 0.48
CA TYR A 123 -15.39 -0.83 -0.41
C TYR A 123 -14.48 -1.83 0.32
N PHE A 124 -14.07 -1.54 1.56
CA PHE A 124 -13.30 -2.50 2.36
C PHE A 124 -14.12 -3.74 2.72
N GLU A 125 -15.39 -3.58 3.06
CA GLU A 125 -16.31 -4.70 3.28
C GLU A 125 -16.40 -5.57 2.01
N ARG A 126 -16.52 -4.95 0.84
CA ARG A 126 -16.54 -5.67 -0.44
C ARG A 126 -15.24 -6.42 -0.70
N ALA A 127 -14.07 -5.83 -0.38
CA ALA A 127 -12.79 -6.52 -0.48
C ALA A 127 -12.73 -7.78 0.41
N LEU A 128 -13.33 -7.72 1.58
CA LEU A 128 -13.33 -8.78 2.60
C LEU A 128 -14.37 -9.88 2.36
N GLU A 129 -15.26 -9.75 1.38
CA GLU A 129 -16.20 -10.82 0.98
C GLU A 129 -15.47 -12.04 0.41
N ASN A 130 -14.27 -11.87 -0.12
CA ASN A 130 -13.43 -12.95 -0.59
C ASN A 130 -12.63 -13.58 0.57
N PRO A 131 -12.97 -14.79 1.03
CA PRO A 131 -12.28 -15.43 2.15
C PRO A 131 -10.82 -15.84 1.84
N LEU A 132 -10.43 -15.82 0.56
CA LEU A 132 -9.08 -16.14 0.11
C LEU A 132 -8.22 -14.89 -0.10
N TYR A 133 -8.70 -13.72 0.30
CA TYR A 133 -7.95 -12.47 0.17
C TYR A 133 -6.74 -12.43 1.11
N LEU A 134 -5.55 -12.68 0.56
CA LEU A 134 -4.31 -12.79 1.34
C LEU A 134 -3.91 -11.50 2.07
N ASN A 135 -4.32 -10.35 1.55
CA ASN A 135 -4.00 -9.03 2.11
C ASN A 135 -5.18 -8.42 2.91
N ALA A 136 -6.09 -9.25 3.42
CA ALA A 136 -7.26 -8.81 4.20
C ALA A 136 -6.88 -7.86 5.35
N HIS A 137 -5.70 -8.06 5.97
CA HIS A 137 -5.19 -7.18 7.02
C HIS A 137 -5.02 -5.71 6.57
N LEU A 138 -4.76 -5.44 5.28
CA LEU A 138 -4.66 -4.07 4.76
C LEU A 138 -6.04 -3.41 4.71
N ALA A 139 -7.05 -4.10 4.17
CA ALA A 139 -8.43 -3.62 4.15
C ALA A 139 -8.95 -3.36 5.57
N LEU A 140 -8.75 -4.32 6.49
CA LEU A 140 -9.13 -4.19 7.90
C LEU A 140 -8.41 -3.02 8.59
N THR A 141 -7.11 -2.82 8.32
CA THR A 141 -6.36 -1.70 8.89
C THR A 141 -6.95 -0.35 8.48
N ASN A 142 -7.19 -0.17 7.19
CA ASN A 142 -7.74 1.06 6.65
C ASN A 142 -9.21 1.27 7.09
N MET A 143 -10.01 0.19 7.13
CA MET A 143 -11.38 0.21 7.63
C MET A 143 -11.43 0.61 9.11
N GLY A 144 -10.52 0.09 9.93
CA GLY A 144 -10.40 0.47 11.33
C GLY A 144 -10.10 1.96 11.49
N TRP A 145 -9.19 2.50 10.68
CA TRP A 145 -8.91 3.93 10.69
C TRP A 145 -10.10 4.76 10.19
N ALA A 146 -10.82 4.30 9.18
CA ALA A 146 -12.04 4.98 8.70
C ALA A 146 -13.12 5.04 9.79
N TYR A 147 -13.35 3.96 10.56
CA TYR A 147 -14.24 3.99 11.71
C TYR A 147 -13.80 5.02 12.77
N TYR A 148 -12.50 5.09 13.05
CA TYR A 148 -11.98 6.09 13.99
C TYR A 148 -12.25 7.51 13.53
N GLN A 149 -12.05 7.81 12.23
CA GLN A 149 -12.33 9.13 11.66
C GLN A 149 -13.82 9.51 11.71
N LEU A 150 -14.72 8.53 11.72
CA LEU A 150 -16.15 8.71 11.91
C LEU A 150 -16.58 8.80 13.38
N GLY A 151 -15.63 8.68 14.32
CA GLY A 151 -15.91 8.70 15.78
C GLY A 151 -16.36 7.36 16.35
N ASP A 152 -16.48 6.29 15.56
CA ASP A 152 -16.84 4.96 16.02
C ASP A 152 -15.60 4.20 16.52
N LYS A 153 -15.12 4.61 17.69
CA LYS A 153 -13.90 4.08 18.29
C LYS A 153 -13.98 2.59 18.57
N GLU A 154 -15.13 2.11 19.03
CA GLU A 154 -15.29 0.70 19.38
C GLU A 154 -15.08 -0.18 18.15
N LYS A 155 -15.75 0.15 17.04
CA LYS A 155 -15.52 -0.56 15.77
C LYS A 155 -14.10 -0.38 15.26
N ALA A 156 -13.52 0.81 15.41
CA ALA A 156 -12.15 1.05 15.02
C ALA A 156 -11.17 0.08 15.69
N VAL A 157 -11.21 0.02 17.02
CA VAL A 157 -10.33 -0.85 17.83
C VAL A 157 -10.55 -2.33 17.51
N ASN A 158 -11.81 -2.77 17.44
CA ASN A 158 -12.15 -4.17 17.12
C ASN A 158 -11.68 -4.57 15.71
N THR A 159 -11.83 -3.67 14.75
CA THR A 159 -11.37 -3.90 13.36
C THR A 159 -9.85 -3.94 13.26
N LEU A 160 -9.14 -3.05 13.97
CA LEU A 160 -7.67 -3.07 14.02
C LEU A 160 -7.13 -4.34 14.69
N TYR A 161 -7.79 -4.84 15.74
CA TYR A 161 -7.45 -6.16 16.32
C TYR A 161 -7.69 -7.30 15.32
N SER A 162 -8.73 -7.21 14.49
CA SER A 162 -8.93 -8.19 13.42
C SER A 162 -7.79 -8.14 12.40
N ALA A 163 -7.33 -6.94 12.00
CA ALA A 163 -6.16 -6.80 11.14
C ALA A 163 -4.89 -7.45 11.74
N ILE A 164 -4.69 -7.32 13.05
CA ILE A 164 -3.55 -7.91 13.76
C ILE A 164 -3.68 -9.43 13.89
N ARG A 165 -4.90 -9.98 13.96
CA ARG A 165 -5.13 -11.43 13.91
C ARG A 165 -4.78 -12.02 12.55
N GLU A 166 -5.14 -11.33 11.47
CA GLU A 166 -4.77 -11.73 10.10
C GLU A 166 -3.25 -11.62 9.87
N ASN A 167 -2.63 -10.56 10.37
CA ASN A 167 -1.19 -10.38 10.29
C ASN A 167 -0.63 -9.75 11.57
N ALA A 168 0.02 -10.56 12.40
CA ALA A 168 0.60 -10.12 13.67
C ALA A 168 1.67 -9.00 13.53
N ARG A 169 2.18 -8.78 12.31
CA ARG A 169 3.15 -7.74 11.95
C ARG A 169 2.52 -6.57 11.18
N ALA A 170 1.20 -6.41 11.21
CA ALA A 170 0.50 -5.29 10.60
C ALA A 170 0.91 -3.96 11.27
N SER A 171 2.10 -3.45 10.92
CA SER A 171 2.71 -2.27 11.55
C SER A 171 1.76 -1.07 11.57
N LYS A 172 1.02 -0.83 10.48
CA LYS A 172 0.09 0.30 10.39
C LYS A 172 -1.10 0.14 11.33
N ALA A 173 -1.64 -1.08 11.50
CA ALA A 173 -2.71 -1.34 12.48
C ALA A 173 -2.22 -1.11 13.91
N LEU A 174 -1.00 -1.54 14.24
CA LEU A 174 -0.39 -1.29 15.54
C LEU A 174 -0.17 0.21 15.80
N ILE A 175 0.28 0.97 14.77
CA ILE A 175 0.43 2.43 14.87
C ILE A 175 -0.93 3.09 15.09
N TYR A 176 -1.97 2.70 14.37
CA TYR A 176 -3.30 3.27 14.55
C TYR A 176 -3.87 2.99 15.95
N LEU A 177 -3.68 1.79 16.52
CA LEU A 177 -4.02 1.54 17.91
C LEU A 177 -3.23 2.45 18.86
N ALA A 178 -1.93 2.60 18.63
CA ALA A 178 -1.10 3.49 19.43
C ALA A 178 -1.59 4.95 19.38
N LEU A 179 -2.00 5.44 18.21
CA LEU A 179 -2.55 6.78 18.04
C LEU A 179 -3.89 6.96 18.75
N ILE A 180 -4.77 5.96 18.71
CA ILE A 180 -6.03 5.97 19.44
C ILE A 180 -5.74 6.10 20.93
N HIS A 181 -4.89 5.24 21.51
CA HIS A 181 -4.50 5.30 22.91
C HIS A 181 -3.79 6.59 23.30
N LEU A 182 -2.90 7.09 22.43
CA LEU A 182 -2.19 8.37 22.64
C LEU A 182 -3.18 9.54 22.76
N ASN A 183 -4.21 9.56 21.89
CA ASN A 183 -5.25 10.59 21.92
C ASN A 183 -6.15 10.50 23.19
N GLU A 184 -6.27 9.32 23.78
CA GLU A 184 -6.98 9.10 25.04
C GLU A 184 -6.14 9.36 26.29
N GLY A 185 -4.83 9.57 26.11
CA GLY A 185 -3.92 9.73 27.23
C GLY A 185 -3.45 8.41 27.85
N ASP A 186 -3.82 7.26 27.28
CA ASP A 186 -3.27 5.96 27.69
C ASP A 186 -1.87 5.78 27.06
N LEU A 187 -0.91 6.47 27.68
CA LEU A 187 0.46 6.51 27.20
C LEU A 187 1.17 5.15 27.31
N ASN A 188 0.72 4.29 28.22
CA ASN A 188 1.33 2.96 28.39
C ASN A 188 0.95 2.02 27.23
N SER A 189 -0.32 1.98 26.86
CA SER A 189 -0.75 1.20 25.69
C SER A 189 -0.16 1.74 24.40
N ALA A 190 -0.10 3.07 24.22
CA ALA A 190 0.54 3.68 23.07
C ALA A 190 2.02 3.27 22.96
N GLU A 191 2.78 3.35 24.07
CA GLU A 191 4.19 2.89 24.12
C GLU A 191 4.33 1.42 23.75
N PHE A 192 3.45 0.56 24.29
CA PHE A 192 3.46 -0.88 24.02
C PHE A 192 3.32 -1.19 22.53
N TYR A 193 2.31 -0.61 21.86
CA TYR A 193 2.09 -0.87 20.43
C TYR A 193 3.22 -0.33 19.57
N LEU A 194 3.75 0.87 19.84
CA LEU A 194 4.86 1.44 19.08
C LEU A 194 6.16 0.63 19.25
N LYS A 195 6.46 0.17 20.46
CA LYS A 195 7.59 -0.73 20.70
C LYS A 195 7.41 -2.07 19.97
N ARG A 196 6.18 -2.57 19.88
CA ARG A 196 5.87 -3.78 19.11
C ARG A 196 6.12 -3.58 17.62
N VAL A 197 5.80 -2.42 17.04
CA VAL A 197 6.19 -2.08 15.66
C VAL A 197 7.69 -2.14 15.52
N LEU A 198 8.44 -1.45 16.38
CA LEU A 198 9.90 -1.35 16.31
C LEU A 198 10.64 -2.69 16.54
N LYS A 199 9.97 -3.67 17.15
CA LYS A 199 10.48 -5.03 17.24
C LYS A 199 10.56 -5.73 15.88
N TYR A 200 9.59 -5.48 14.99
CA TYR A 200 9.49 -6.10 13.67
C TYR A 200 10.06 -5.22 12.56
N ASP A 201 9.89 -3.91 12.68
CA ASP A 201 10.39 -2.90 11.76
C ASP A 201 11.21 -1.85 12.52
N ARG A 202 12.48 -2.14 12.68
CA ARG A 202 13.42 -1.24 13.37
C ARG A 202 13.64 0.07 12.62
N GLY A 203 13.32 0.14 11.33
CA GLY A 203 13.47 1.30 10.48
C GLY A 203 12.27 2.25 10.49
N SER A 204 11.16 1.87 11.12
CA SER A 204 9.93 2.66 11.09
C SER A 204 10.12 4.04 11.72
N LEU A 205 10.25 5.06 10.87
CA LEU A 205 10.37 6.46 11.29
C LEU A 205 9.09 6.94 11.97
N GLU A 206 7.93 6.55 11.43
CA GLU A 206 6.61 6.88 11.98
C GLU A 206 6.47 6.38 13.42
N ALA A 207 6.78 5.10 13.66
CA ALA A 207 6.67 4.52 15.01
C ALA A 207 7.64 5.17 16.00
N ARG A 208 8.87 5.50 15.55
CA ARG A 208 9.83 6.24 16.38
C ARG A 208 9.33 7.64 16.70
N TYR A 209 8.85 8.36 15.72
CA TYR A 209 8.34 9.71 15.94
C TYR A 209 7.23 9.73 17.01
N TYR A 210 6.24 8.84 16.88
CA TYR A 210 5.16 8.76 17.87
C TYR A 210 5.62 8.22 19.22
N LEU A 211 6.64 7.36 19.27
CA LEU A 211 7.25 6.95 20.55
C LEU A 211 7.92 8.13 21.27
N GLY A 212 8.54 9.02 20.51
CA GLY A 212 9.04 10.31 21.05
C GLY A 212 7.91 11.17 21.62
N GLU A 213 6.76 11.27 20.91
CA GLU A 213 5.57 11.96 21.41
C GLU A 213 5.03 11.34 22.72
N VAL A 214 5.03 10.02 22.81
CA VAL A 214 4.64 9.31 24.05
C VAL A 214 5.58 9.68 25.18
N PHE A 215 6.89 9.60 24.98
CA PHE A 215 7.86 9.94 26.02
C PHE A 215 7.79 11.42 26.41
N PHE A 216 7.55 12.31 25.47
CA PHE A 216 7.32 13.72 25.75
C PHE A 216 6.10 13.92 26.68
N ARG A 217 4.96 13.29 26.38
CA ARG A 217 3.75 13.38 27.20
C ARG A 217 3.91 12.70 28.57
N GLN A 218 4.79 11.69 28.66
CA GLN A 218 5.15 11.06 29.96
C GLN A 218 6.12 11.93 30.80
N GLY A 219 6.58 13.09 30.30
CA GLY A 219 7.58 13.90 30.95
C GLY A 219 9.02 13.37 30.86
N LYS A 220 9.24 12.30 30.08
CA LYS A 220 10.56 11.68 29.86
C LYS A 220 11.33 12.41 28.76
N LEU A 221 11.65 13.68 28.99
CA LEU A 221 12.15 14.58 27.95
C LEU A 221 13.46 14.10 27.30
N ASN A 222 14.38 13.53 28.06
CA ASN A 222 15.63 13.01 27.52
C ASN A 222 15.42 11.84 26.55
N LEU A 223 14.49 10.93 26.87
CA LEU A 223 14.13 9.81 25.97
C LEU A 223 13.45 10.33 24.71
N ALA A 224 12.55 11.33 24.83
CA ALA A 224 11.93 11.95 23.67
C ALA A 224 12.96 12.55 22.72
N LYS A 225 13.94 13.31 23.25
CA LYS A 225 15.04 13.88 22.47
C LYS A 225 15.87 12.80 21.77
N GLU A 226 16.24 11.74 22.48
CA GLU A 226 17.02 10.64 21.95
C GLU A 226 16.30 9.97 20.76
N ILE A 227 15.02 9.65 20.93
CA ILE A 227 14.24 9.01 19.89
C ILE A 227 14.04 9.93 18.68
N TRP A 228 13.70 11.21 18.85
CA TRP A 228 13.54 12.15 17.72
C TRP A 228 14.86 12.40 16.99
N ASN A 229 15.99 12.49 17.69
CA ASN A 229 17.31 12.54 17.04
C ASN A 229 17.58 11.29 16.20
N SER A 230 17.17 10.11 16.68
CA SER A 230 17.31 8.87 15.90
C SER A 230 16.46 8.85 14.62
N VAL A 231 15.30 9.53 14.60
CA VAL A 231 14.47 9.69 13.39
C VAL A 231 15.23 10.50 12.34
N ILE A 232 15.81 11.65 12.76
CA ILE A 232 16.57 12.53 11.87
C ILE A 232 17.79 11.81 11.31
N GLN A 233 18.55 11.08 12.16
CA GLN A 233 19.75 10.35 11.75
C GLN A 233 19.44 9.23 10.73
N LEU A 234 18.30 8.55 10.87
CA LEU A 234 17.92 7.46 9.96
C LEU A 234 17.55 7.96 8.57
N ASN A 235 16.88 9.10 8.46
CA ASN A 235 16.53 9.69 7.17
C ASN A 235 16.36 11.21 7.30
N PRO A 236 17.48 11.95 7.17
CA PRO A 236 17.46 13.41 7.18
C PRO A 236 16.58 13.97 6.05
N GLY A 237 15.78 14.99 6.35
CA GLY A 237 14.91 15.65 5.36
C GLY A 237 13.67 14.86 4.96
N SER A 238 13.42 13.68 5.55
CA SER A 238 12.13 13.01 5.42
C SER A 238 11.03 13.79 6.14
N GLU A 239 9.77 13.52 5.79
CA GLU A 239 8.62 14.11 6.50
C GLU A 239 8.73 13.91 8.02
N TRP A 240 9.03 12.68 8.47
CA TRP A 240 9.19 12.37 9.89
C TRP A 240 10.43 12.99 10.51
N GLY A 241 11.52 13.15 9.73
CA GLY A 241 12.73 13.88 10.14
C GLY A 241 12.41 15.33 10.43
N ASN A 242 11.75 16.01 9.51
CA ASN A 242 11.36 17.41 9.66
C ASN A 242 10.41 17.60 10.87
N LEU A 243 9.43 16.73 11.04
CA LEU A 243 8.55 16.76 12.21
C LEU A 243 9.32 16.55 13.53
N ALA A 244 10.33 15.68 13.53
CA ALA A 244 11.18 15.45 14.70
C ALA A 244 12.07 16.67 15.01
N GLU A 245 12.60 17.36 13.99
CA GLU A 245 13.34 18.62 14.15
C GLU A 245 12.47 19.71 14.79
N ASP A 246 11.22 19.87 14.33
CA ASP A 246 10.27 20.80 14.92
C ASP A 246 10.01 20.51 16.41
N ARG A 247 9.90 19.23 16.78
CA ARG A 247 9.72 18.81 18.18
C ARG A 247 10.93 19.10 19.04
N LEU A 248 12.13 18.85 18.54
CA LEU A 248 13.38 19.16 19.24
C LEU A 248 13.55 20.67 19.44
N TYR A 249 13.25 21.47 18.41
CA TYR A 249 13.26 22.93 18.51
C TYR A 249 12.27 23.45 19.54
N PHE A 250 11.06 22.89 19.58
CA PHE A 250 10.05 23.22 20.58
C PHE A 250 10.56 22.92 22.01
N LEU A 251 11.17 21.75 22.24
CA LEU A 251 11.75 21.37 23.52
C LEU A 251 12.85 22.33 23.96
N GLN A 252 13.75 22.70 23.05
CA GLN A 252 14.85 23.63 23.34
C GLN A 252 14.32 24.99 23.81
N LYS A 253 13.22 25.46 23.21
CA LYS A 253 12.57 26.71 23.66
C LYS A 253 11.94 26.59 25.05
N LEU A 254 11.38 25.43 25.40
CA LEU A 254 10.83 25.21 26.74
C LEU A 254 11.90 25.20 27.84
N GLU A 255 13.13 24.77 27.52
CA GLU A 255 14.23 24.67 28.46
C GLU A 255 15.09 25.93 28.53
N SER A 256 14.96 26.86 27.56
CA SER A 256 15.67 28.13 27.58
C SER A 256 15.05 29.06 28.64
N PRO A 257 15.81 29.51 29.63
CA PRO A 257 15.29 30.45 30.59
C PRO A 257 14.83 31.73 29.86
N LYS A 258 13.68 32.27 30.31
CA LYS A 258 13.20 33.59 29.87
C LYS A 258 14.08 34.71 30.41
#